data_e502c914272eb61d7165067998cc94ce
#
_entry.id   e502c914272eb61d7165067998cc94ce
#
_cell.length_a   1.000
_cell.length_b   1.000
_cell.length_c   1.000
_cell.angle_alpha   90.00
_cell.angle_beta   90.00
_cell.angle_gamma   90.00
#
_symmetry.space_group_name_H-M   'P 1'
#
loop_
_entity.id
_entity.type
_entity.pdbx_description
1 polymer ?
#
loop_
_entity_poly.entity_id
_entity_poly.type
_entity_poly.pdbx_seq_one_letter_code
_entity_poly.pdbx_strand_id
1 'polypeptide(L)'
;IIKEKKFFLAFLCTYAFNRIRLIKKIKRLCDIKYFIVEKILESNILNFEKIEFDTKNVFVNMPIRNISPFRIIKSNLNSKKINAKLTGANWNMICNSLHYINYISYAIDSSVKNISIKKLEKPYKLVRKNFIDFNGKITVHYKNGSKLNIVSKKNTKKHYFNLKQEKKIFNYDFKNEKLHIGKKYFFCKREYVSELSNKFFKSLSKNGKVKLPTFDESLRENFLFIKEFLKNIKIKSHILKIT
;
A
#
# COMPACT_ATOMS: atom_id res chain seq x y z
N ILE A 1 -2.53 -18.08 27.48
CA ILE A 1 -1.24 -18.30 28.13
C ILE A 1 -0.20 -18.56 27.05
N ILE A 2 0.28 -17.47 26.40
CA ILE A 2 1.30 -17.51 25.32
C ILE A 2 2.61 -16.88 25.85
N LYS A 3 2.65 -16.54 27.15
CA LYS A 3 3.82 -15.98 27.83
C LYS A 3 4.99 -16.96 27.67
N GLU A 4 6.15 -16.46 27.22
CA GLU A 4 7.42 -17.18 27.02
C GLU A 4 7.59 -17.95 25.70
N LYS A 5 6.62 -17.94 24.78
CA LYS A 5 6.85 -18.54 23.47
C LYS A 5 7.63 -17.61 22.56
N LYS A 6 8.70 -18.12 21.98
CA LYS A 6 9.49 -17.44 20.96
C LYS A 6 8.98 -17.82 19.56
N PHE A 7 8.74 -16.81 18.74
CA PHE A 7 8.31 -17.02 17.37
C PHE A 7 9.26 -16.29 16.39
N PHE A 8 9.54 -16.94 15.28
CA PHE A 8 10.36 -16.34 14.25
C PHE A 8 9.61 -15.22 13.49
N LEU A 9 8.35 -15.47 13.12
CA LEU A 9 7.55 -14.58 12.31
C LEU A 9 6.07 -14.65 12.70
N ALA A 10 5.43 -13.48 12.79
CA ALA A 10 3.98 -13.34 12.90
C ALA A 10 3.40 -12.55 11.72
N PHE A 11 2.32 -13.08 11.13
CA PHE A 11 1.47 -12.36 10.17
C PHE A 11 0.23 -11.84 10.88
N LEU A 12 0.04 -10.51 10.90
CA LEU A 12 -1.16 -9.86 11.43
C LEU A 12 -2.14 -9.54 10.31
N CYS A 13 -3.07 -10.45 10.05
CA CYS A 13 -4.11 -10.33 9.01
C CYS A 13 -5.46 -9.85 9.56
N THR A 14 -5.46 -9.06 10.63
CA THR A 14 -6.66 -8.49 11.25
C THR A 14 -7.18 -7.27 10.48
N TYR A 15 -8.37 -6.80 10.87
CA TYR A 15 -8.88 -5.51 10.39
C TYR A 15 -7.95 -4.35 10.78
N ALA A 16 -8.00 -3.25 10.02
CA ALA A 16 -7.17 -2.07 10.26
C ALA A 16 -7.48 -1.37 11.60
N PHE A 17 -8.67 -1.55 12.14
CA PHE A 17 -9.08 -0.95 13.40
C PHE A 17 -8.29 -1.50 14.60
N ASN A 18 -7.66 -0.61 15.37
CA ASN A 18 -6.85 -0.94 16.54
C ASN A 18 -5.64 -1.86 16.30
N ARG A 19 -5.13 -1.94 15.07
CA ARG A 19 -3.98 -2.81 14.77
C ARG A 19 -2.72 -2.37 15.49
N ILE A 20 -2.45 -1.07 15.62
CA ILE A 20 -1.33 -0.54 16.40
C ILE A 20 -1.40 -1.02 17.86
N ARG A 21 -2.57 -0.94 18.50
CA ARG A 21 -2.78 -1.45 19.85
C ARG A 21 -2.57 -2.96 19.94
N LEU A 22 -3.00 -3.70 18.94
CA LEU A 22 -2.82 -5.16 18.88
C LEU A 22 -1.35 -5.53 18.77
N ILE A 23 -0.56 -4.86 17.93
CA ILE A 23 0.88 -5.07 17.83
C ILE A 23 1.54 -4.85 19.20
N LYS A 24 1.22 -3.73 19.86
CA LYS A 24 1.72 -3.42 21.21
C LYS A 24 1.39 -4.52 22.21
N LYS A 25 0.15 -5.01 22.21
CA LYS A 25 -0.28 -6.11 23.08
C LYS A 25 0.49 -7.39 22.83
N ILE A 26 0.64 -7.80 21.57
CA ILE A 26 1.33 -9.03 21.21
C ILE A 26 2.81 -8.96 21.58
N LYS A 27 3.50 -7.83 21.30
CA LYS A 27 4.91 -7.64 21.68
C LYS A 27 5.17 -7.68 23.18
N ARG A 28 4.16 -7.39 24.03
CA ARG A 28 4.26 -7.54 25.49
C ARG A 28 4.07 -8.99 25.95
N LEU A 29 3.38 -9.80 25.16
CA LEU A 29 3.01 -11.17 25.54
C LEU A 29 3.94 -12.24 24.93
N CYS A 30 4.60 -11.92 23.81
CA CYS A 30 5.37 -12.89 23.04
C CYS A 30 6.67 -12.26 22.55
N ASP A 31 7.73 -13.05 22.53
CA ASP A 31 8.98 -12.73 21.86
C ASP A 31 8.85 -13.12 20.37
N ILE A 32 8.64 -12.14 19.53
CA ILE A 32 8.49 -12.34 18.07
C ILE A 32 9.56 -11.56 17.33
N LYS A 33 10.41 -12.27 16.61
CA LYS A 33 11.54 -11.67 15.91
C LYS A 33 11.11 -10.75 14.76
N TYR A 34 10.12 -11.15 13.95
CA TYR A 34 9.62 -10.39 12.82
C TYR A 34 8.10 -10.33 12.80
N PHE A 35 7.57 -9.17 12.38
CA PHE A 35 6.14 -8.98 12.12
C PHE A 35 5.93 -8.57 10.67
N ILE A 36 4.94 -9.18 10.01
CA ILE A 36 4.35 -8.68 8.77
C ILE A 36 2.89 -8.36 9.06
N VAL A 37 2.54 -7.08 8.96
CA VAL A 37 1.20 -6.59 9.28
C VAL A 37 0.47 -6.15 8.03
N GLU A 38 -0.83 -6.43 7.94
CA GLU A 38 -1.62 -6.04 6.79
C GLU A 38 -1.75 -4.51 6.67
N LYS A 39 -1.86 -4.05 5.41
CA LYS A 39 -2.33 -2.70 5.11
C LYS A 39 -3.88 -2.69 5.23
N ILE A 40 -4.52 -1.65 5.51
CA ILE A 40 -4.10 -0.33 5.99
C ILE A 40 -3.58 -0.52 7.40
N LEU A 41 -2.48 0.15 7.74
CA LEU A 41 -1.79 -0.06 9.01
C LEU A 41 -2.70 0.20 10.23
N GLU A 42 -3.47 1.27 10.16
CA GLU A 42 -4.45 1.66 11.18
C GLU A 42 -5.56 2.49 10.54
N SER A 43 -6.80 2.32 10.99
CA SER A 43 -7.96 3.10 10.52
C SER A 43 -8.47 4.13 11.51
N ASN A 44 -8.00 4.10 12.75
CA ASN A 44 -8.28 5.11 13.76
C ASN A 44 -7.12 6.09 13.84
N ILE A 45 -7.37 7.35 13.41
CA ILE A 45 -6.30 8.37 13.35
C ILE A 45 -5.66 8.66 14.72
N LEU A 46 -6.40 8.54 15.81
CA LEU A 46 -5.88 8.78 17.15
C LEU A 46 -4.86 7.73 17.63
N ASN A 47 -4.82 6.57 16.98
CA ASN A 47 -3.86 5.53 17.35
C ASN A 47 -2.47 5.77 16.75
N PHE A 48 -2.34 6.63 15.73
CA PHE A 48 -1.04 6.97 15.14
C PHE A 48 -0.12 7.73 16.10
N GLU A 49 -0.67 8.39 17.09
CA GLU A 49 0.10 9.11 18.13
C GLU A 49 0.49 8.20 19.33
N LYS A 50 -0.01 6.95 19.35
CA LYS A 50 0.12 6.01 20.48
C LYS A 50 1.09 4.86 20.19
N ILE A 51 2.13 5.13 19.40
CA ILE A 51 3.16 4.13 19.07
C ILE A 51 4.19 4.12 20.19
N GLU A 52 4.03 3.18 21.11
CA GLU A 52 4.88 2.99 22.29
C GLU A 52 5.48 1.57 22.28
N PHE A 53 6.01 1.15 21.15
CA PHE A 53 6.69 -0.12 21.00
C PHE A 53 7.83 0.01 19.98
N ASP A 54 8.83 -0.85 20.10
CA ASP A 54 9.89 -0.93 19.11
C ASP A 54 9.35 -1.36 17.75
N THR A 55 9.50 -0.49 16.74
CA THR A 55 9.04 -0.71 15.36
C THR A 55 10.03 -1.52 14.52
N LYS A 56 11.22 -1.77 15.05
CA LYS A 56 12.23 -2.60 14.41
C LYS A 56 11.65 -3.98 14.08
N ASN A 57 11.96 -4.47 12.90
CA ASN A 57 11.47 -5.76 12.40
C ASN A 57 9.93 -5.87 12.22
N VAL A 58 9.23 -4.74 12.18
CA VAL A 58 7.82 -4.68 11.78
C VAL A 58 7.72 -4.17 10.35
N PHE A 59 7.15 -4.99 9.46
CA PHE A 59 6.98 -4.70 8.04
C PHE A 59 5.50 -4.62 7.70
N VAL A 60 5.14 -3.80 6.71
CA VAL A 60 3.75 -3.69 6.25
C VAL A 60 3.57 -4.45 4.93
N ASN A 61 2.54 -5.27 4.85
CA ASN A 61 2.25 -6.11 3.69
C ASN A 61 1.78 -5.29 2.48
N MET A 62 2.74 -4.62 1.83
CA MET A 62 2.56 -3.89 0.57
C MET A 62 3.41 -4.54 -0.53
N PRO A 63 3.01 -5.71 -1.04
CA PRO A 63 3.84 -6.58 -1.86
C PRO A 63 4.10 -6.07 -3.28
N ILE A 64 3.47 -4.99 -3.76
CA ILE A 64 3.60 -4.49 -5.14
C ILE A 64 5.07 -4.29 -5.55
N ARG A 65 5.95 -3.89 -4.62
CA ARG A 65 7.41 -3.78 -4.87
C ARG A 65 8.04 -5.09 -5.41
N ASN A 66 7.40 -6.24 -5.13
CA ASN A 66 7.91 -7.57 -5.46
C ASN A 66 7.27 -8.17 -6.72
N ILE A 67 6.17 -7.60 -7.21
CA ILE A 67 5.45 -8.08 -8.39
C ILE A 67 6.23 -7.74 -9.65
N SER A 68 6.30 -8.68 -10.59
CA SER A 68 7.13 -8.62 -11.79
C SER A 68 7.07 -7.28 -12.56
N PRO A 69 5.91 -6.76 -13.00
CA PRO A 69 5.87 -5.51 -13.77
C PRO A 69 6.46 -4.33 -12.99
N PHE A 70 6.24 -4.25 -11.69
CA PHE A 70 6.72 -3.16 -10.86
C PHE A 70 8.22 -3.25 -10.58
N ARG A 71 8.78 -4.46 -10.51
CA ARG A 71 10.24 -4.67 -10.46
C ARG A 71 10.90 -4.20 -11.75
N ILE A 72 10.34 -4.56 -12.91
CA ILE A 72 10.85 -4.15 -14.22
C ILE A 72 10.76 -2.62 -14.36
N ILE A 73 9.65 -2.00 -13.97
CA ILE A 73 9.53 -0.54 -13.98
C ILE A 73 10.65 0.07 -13.12
N LYS A 74 10.81 -0.37 -11.85
CA LYS A 74 11.84 0.17 -10.94
C LYS A 74 13.25 0.05 -11.51
N SER A 75 13.61 -1.08 -12.13
CA SER A 75 14.94 -1.27 -12.71
C SER A 75 15.21 -0.39 -13.95
N ASN A 76 14.18 0.17 -14.57
CA ASN A 76 14.27 1.06 -15.73
C ASN A 76 14.07 2.55 -15.39
N LEU A 77 13.78 2.87 -14.12
CA LEU A 77 13.68 4.25 -13.64
C LEU A 77 15.04 4.74 -13.16
N ASN A 78 15.26 6.03 -13.34
CA ASN A 78 16.31 6.78 -12.65
C ASN A 78 15.68 7.62 -11.52
N SER A 79 16.48 8.35 -10.74
CA SER A 79 16.01 9.19 -9.61
C SER A 79 15.24 10.45 -10.01
N LYS A 80 14.95 10.64 -11.30
CA LYS A 80 14.26 11.82 -11.81
C LYS A 80 12.77 11.80 -11.53
N LYS A 81 12.17 12.99 -11.63
CA LYS A 81 10.74 13.22 -11.47
C LYS A 81 9.91 12.35 -12.42
N ILE A 82 8.82 11.79 -11.89
CA ILE A 82 7.85 11.01 -12.66
C ILE A 82 6.43 11.55 -12.54
N ASN A 83 5.60 11.23 -13.54
CA ASN A 83 4.16 11.34 -13.47
C ASN A 83 3.55 9.95 -13.65
N ALA A 84 2.81 9.49 -12.64
CA ALA A 84 2.14 8.21 -12.68
C ALA A 84 0.61 8.35 -12.62
N LYS A 85 -0.10 7.40 -13.22
CA LYS A 85 -1.56 7.34 -13.19
C LYS A 85 -2.01 5.90 -13.07
N LEU A 86 -2.86 5.63 -12.10
CA LEU A 86 -3.58 4.38 -11.96
C LEU A 86 -5.06 4.61 -12.28
N THR A 87 -5.63 3.79 -13.12
CA THR A 87 -7.05 3.89 -13.49
C THR A 87 -7.71 2.53 -13.42
N GLY A 88 -8.91 2.44 -12.85
CA GLY A 88 -9.68 1.20 -12.77
C GLY A 88 -11.14 1.44 -12.44
N ALA A 89 -11.95 0.38 -12.45
CA ALA A 89 -13.35 0.40 -12.06
C ALA A 89 -13.60 -0.43 -10.83
N ASN A 90 -14.23 0.15 -9.79
CA ASN A 90 -14.65 -0.56 -8.58
C ASN A 90 -13.57 -1.51 -7.98
N TRP A 91 -12.32 -1.07 -8.02
CA TRP A 91 -11.16 -1.91 -7.66
C TRP A 91 -10.72 -1.74 -6.20
N ASN A 92 -11.66 -1.31 -5.36
CA ASN A 92 -11.42 -1.01 -3.95
C ASN A 92 -10.32 0.05 -3.78
N MET A 93 -10.58 1.22 -4.34
CA MET A 93 -9.61 2.30 -4.47
C MET A 93 -9.00 2.69 -3.13
N ILE A 94 -9.83 2.87 -2.08
CA ILE A 94 -9.31 3.26 -0.78
C ILE A 94 -8.40 2.17 -0.22
N CYS A 95 -8.91 0.94 -0.22
CA CYS A 95 -8.19 -0.20 0.34
C CYS A 95 -6.85 -0.44 -0.38
N ASN A 96 -6.78 -0.24 -1.70
CA ASN A 96 -5.62 -0.62 -2.51
C ASN A 96 -4.68 0.54 -2.87
N SER A 97 -5.09 1.79 -2.70
CA SER A 97 -4.27 2.95 -3.09
C SER A 97 -2.91 3.00 -2.38
N LEU A 98 -2.86 2.62 -1.10
CA LEU A 98 -1.61 2.63 -0.34
C LEU A 98 -0.52 1.74 -0.92
N HIS A 99 -0.87 0.64 -1.58
CA HIS A 99 0.11 -0.18 -2.29
C HIS A 99 0.86 0.61 -3.37
N TYR A 100 0.14 1.42 -4.13
CA TYR A 100 0.71 2.20 -5.24
C TYR A 100 1.40 3.46 -4.74
N ILE A 101 0.85 4.11 -3.71
CA ILE A 101 1.48 5.27 -3.05
C ILE A 101 2.86 4.86 -2.54
N ASN A 102 2.93 3.75 -1.81
CA ASN A 102 4.16 3.24 -1.26
C ASN A 102 5.12 2.73 -2.35
N TYR A 103 4.59 2.07 -3.39
CA TYR A 103 5.42 1.65 -4.51
C TYR A 103 6.12 2.84 -5.18
N ILE A 104 5.41 3.94 -5.42
CA ILE A 104 6.01 5.13 -6.02
C ILE A 104 7.06 5.74 -5.11
N SER A 105 6.78 5.90 -3.80
CA SER A 105 7.80 6.37 -2.83
C SER A 105 9.09 5.55 -2.94
N TYR A 106 8.97 4.22 -2.95
CA TYR A 106 10.08 3.29 -3.11
C TYR A 106 10.75 3.41 -4.49
N ALA A 107 9.96 3.54 -5.57
CA ALA A 107 10.49 3.53 -6.93
C ALA A 107 11.34 4.76 -7.24
N ILE A 108 11.00 5.92 -6.65
CA ILE A 108 11.68 7.20 -6.89
C ILE A 108 12.56 7.64 -5.71
N ASP A 109 12.65 6.82 -4.67
CA ASP A 109 13.36 7.15 -3.41
C ASP A 109 12.96 8.54 -2.86
N SER A 110 11.65 8.78 -2.76
CA SER A 110 11.12 10.07 -2.30
C SER A 110 9.82 9.92 -1.52
N SER A 111 9.77 10.53 -0.35
CA SER A 111 8.60 10.46 0.53
C SER A 111 7.42 11.29 0.01
N VAL A 112 6.21 10.89 0.43
CA VAL A 112 4.98 11.64 0.18
C VAL A 112 5.07 13.03 0.83
N LYS A 113 4.79 14.07 0.03
CA LYS A 113 4.66 15.46 0.49
C LYS A 113 3.24 15.72 0.99
N ASN A 114 2.25 15.46 0.15
CA ASN A 114 0.83 15.58 0.50
C ASN A 114 -0.04 14.63 -0.34
N ILE A 115 -1.24 14.39 0.16
CA ILE A 115 -2.32 13.66 -0.52
C ILE A 115 -3.52 14.58 -0.63
N SER A 116 -4.20 14.57 -1.76
CA SER A 116 -5.43 15.32 -2.01
C SER A 116 -6.47 14.36 -2.60
N ILE A 117 -7.66 14.37 -2.05
CA ILE A 117 -8.78 13.55 -2.49
C ILE A 117 -9.85 14.46 -3.04
N LYS A 118 -10.34 14.17 -4.24
CA LYS A 118 -11.36 14.98 -4.92
C LYS A 118 -12.40 14.09 -5.58
N LYS A 119 -13.62 14.64 -5.72
CA LYS A 119 -14.70 14.01 -6.49
C LYS A 119 -14.99 12.57 -6.02
N LEU A 120 -15.08 12.36 -4.69
CA LEU A 120 -15.57 11.09 -4.16
C LEU A 120 -17.04 10.93 -4.58
N GLU A 121 -17.35 9.80 -5.20
CA GLU A 121 -18.71 9.37 -5.47
C GLU A 121 -19.37 8.85 -4.20
N LYS A 122 -20.66 8.51 -4.25
CA LYS A 122 -21.33 7.82 -3.14
C LYS A 122 -20.62 6.51 -2.80
N PRO A 123 -20.48 6.19 -1.51
CA PRO A 123 -19.84 4.94 -1.11
C PRO A 123 -20.59 3.73 -1.65
N TYR A 124 -19.86 2.68 -1.97
CA TYR A 124 -20.43 1.37 -2.28
C TYR A 124 -20.02 0.32 -1.26
N LYS A 125 -20.93 -0.62 -0.99
CA LYS A 125 -20.68 -1.71 -0.04
C LYS A 125 -19.70 -2.71 -0.63
N LEU A 126 -18.78 -3.18 0.20
CA LEU A 126 -17.90 -4.29 -0.14
C LEU A 126 -18.59 -5.63 0.16
N VAL A 127 -18.04 -6.72 -0.40
CA VAL A 127 -18.46 -8.09 -0.09
C VAL A 127 -18.41 -8.37 1.42
N ARG A 128 -17.39 -7.83 2.09
CA ARG A 128 -17.30 -7.88 3.56
C ARG A 128 -18.34 -6.93 4.17
N LYS A 129 -19.23 -7.48 4.98
CA LYS A 129 -20.25 -6.70 5.71
C LYS A 129 -19.60 -5.58 6.53
N ASN A 130 -20.24 -4.41 6.58
CA ASN A 130 -19.83 -3.20 7.32
C ASN A 130 -18.62 -2.44 6.76
N PHE A 131 -18.09 -2.82 5.62
CA PHE A 131 -17.03 -2.07 4.95
C PHE A 131 -17.54 -1.41 3.68
N ILE A 132 -16.99 -0.25 3.40
CA ILE A 132 -17.31 0.57 2.24
C ILE A 132 -16.05 0.94 1.47
N ASP A 133 -16.21 1.23 0.19
CA ASP A 133 -15.19 1.86 -0.62
C ASP A 133 -15.83 2.94 -1.51
N PHE A 134 -15.01 3.71 -2.19
CA PHE A 134 -15.43 4.85 -2.99
C PHE A 134 -14.77 4.82 -4.36
N ASN A 135 -15.48 5.31 -5.35
CA ASN A 135 -14.88 5.80 -6.58
C ASN A 135 -14.50 7.28 -6.41
N GLY A 136 -13.59 7.75 -7.25
CA GLY A 136 -13.15 9.14 -7.19
C GLY A 136 -11.72 9.32 -7.68
N LYS A 137 -11.09 10.40 -7.21
CA LYS A 137 -9.72 10.75 -7.59
C LYS A 137 -8.88 11.07 -6.37
N ILE A 138 -7.72 10.40 -6.27
CA ILE A 138 -6.65 10.70 -5.32
C ILE A 138 -5.46 11.25 -6.10
N THR A 139 -4.88 12.33 -5.62
CA THR A 139 -3.64 12.87 -6.15
C THR A 139 -2.61 12.91 -5.04
N VAL A 140 -1.45 12.32 -5.29
CA VAL A 140 -0.32 12.27 -4.36
C VAL A 140 0.83 13.04 -4.95
N HIS A 141 1.40 13.95 -4.17
CA HIS A 141 2.62 14.69 -4.51
C HIS A 141 3.77 14.20 -3.63
N TYR A 142 4.92 13.98 -4.25
CA TYR A 142 6.14 13.54 -3.59
C TYR A 142 7.11 14.72 -3.43
N LYS A 143 8.05 14.62 -2.49
CA LYS A 143 9.01 15.71 -2.19
C LYS A 143 9.88 16.11 -3.39
N ASN A 144 10.26 15.14 -4.24
CA ASN A 144 11.04 15.39 -5.47
C ASN A 144 10.21 16.00 -6.63
N GLY A 145 8.95 16.39 -6.37
CA GLY A 145 8.04 16.96 -7.39
C GLY A 145 7.32 15.92 -8.26
N SER A 146 7.51 14.63 -8.03
CA SER A 146 6.74 13.58 -8.70
C SER A 146 5.28 13.58 -8.29
N LYS A 147 4.43 12.99 -9.14
CA LYS A 147 2.99 12.94 -8.94
C LYS A 147 2.40 11.59 -9.29
N LEU A 148 1.49 11.10 -8.44
CA LEU A 148 0.65 9.94 -8.72
C LEU A 148 -0.83 10.37 -8.72
N ASN A 149 -1.55 10.08 -9.80
CA ASN A 149 -2.99 10.22 -9.89
C ASN A 149 -3.63 8.83 -9.84
N ILE A 150 -4.52 8.61 -8.89
CA ILE A 150 -5.30 7.39 -8.75
C ILE A 150 -6.74 7.73 -9.08
N VAL A 151 -7.36 6.99 -10.00
CA VAL A 151 -8.73 7.22 -10.47
C VAL A 151 -9.51 5.91 -10.44
N SER A 152 -10.63 5.91 -9.75
CA SER A 152 -11.62 4.85 -9.81
C SER A 152 -12.93 5.40 -10.35
N LYS A 153 -13.55 4.69 -11.31
CA LYS A 153 -14.82 5.07 -11.94
C LYS A 153 -15.73 3.85 -11.99
N LYS A 154 -17.03 4.04 -11.81
CA LYS A 154 -18.01 2.96 -11.86
C LYS A 154 -18.00 2.20 -13.20
N ASN A 155 -17.89 2.89 -14.31
CA ASN A 155 -18.13 2.39 -15.66
C ASN A 155 -16.88 2.44 -16.56
N THR A 156 -15.72 1.98 -16.10
CA THR A 156 -14.57 1.82 -16.99
C THR A 156 -14.20 0.35 -17.13
N LYS A 157 -14.00 -0.12 -18.36
CA LYS A 157 -13.48 -1.48 -18.62
C LYS A 157 -11.95 -1.57 -18.53
N LYS A 158 -11.29 -0.43 -18.30
CA LYS A 158 -9.83 -0.29 -18.38
C LYS A 158 -9.23 -0.30 -16.98
N HIS A 159 -8.24 -1.17 -16.76
CA HIS A 159 -7.44 -1.17 -15.54
C HIS A 159 -5.96 -1.13 -15.91
N TYR A 160 -5.37 0.07 -15.78
CA TYR A 160 -4.00 0.35 -16.22
C TYR A 160 -3.23 1.13 -15.17
N PHE A 161 -1.92 0.84 -15.11
CA PHE A 161 -0.94 1.66 -14.45
C PHE A 161 -0.02 2.28 -15.50
N ASN A 162 -0.06 3.59 -15.64
CA ASN A 162 0.78 4.35 -16.55
C ASN A 162 1.80 5.14 -15.74
N LEU A 163 3.06 5.15 -16.19
CA LEU A 163 4.10 5.96 -15.61
C LEU A 163 4.91 6.61 -16.74
N LYS A 164 5.13 7.92 -16.62
CA LYS A 164 5.98 8.70 -17.54
C LYS A 164 7.16 9.27 -16.78
N GLN A 165 8.34 9.04 -17.32
CA GLN A 165 9.58 9.66 -16.88
C GLN A 165 10.30 10.19 -18.12
N GLU A 166 10.38 11.52 -18.27
CA GLU A 166 10.91 12.18 -19.48
C GLU A 166 10.25 11.62 -20.76
N LYS A 167 11.03 11.02 -21.66
CA LYS A 167 10.56 10.38 -22.90
C LYS A 167 10.14 8.92 -22.71
N LYS A 168 10.46 8.31 -21.57
CA LYS A 168 10.09 6.91 -21.27
C LYS A 168 8.64 6.82 -20.79
N ILE A 169 7.89 5.93 -21.39
CA ILE A 169 6.49 5.64 -21.02
C ILE A 169 6.41 4.16 -20.67
N PHE A 170 5.83 3.88 -19.50
CA PHE A 170 5.51 2.56 -19.01
C PHE A 170 3.99 2.43 -18.93
N ASN A 171 3.44 1.36 -19.48
CA ASN A 171 2.01 1.09 -19.45
C ASN A 171 1.79 -0.38 -19.07
N TYR A 172 1.26 -0.64 -17.88
CA TYR A 172 0.90 -1.97 -17.44
C TYR A 172 -0.61 -2.17 -17.51
N ASP A 173 -1.03 -3.13 -18.34
CA ASP A 173 -2.41 -3.59 -18.46
C ASP A 173 -2.63 -4.78 -17.52
N PHE A 174 -3.41 -4.56 -16.46
CA PHE A 174 -3.69 -5.61 -15.46
C PHE A 174 -4.55 -6.76 -16.01
N LYS A 175 -5.37 -6.49 -17.03
CA LYS A 175 -6.25 -7.51 -17.63
C LYS A 175 -5.46 -8.48 -18.49
N ASN A 176 -4.56 -7.94 -19.31
CA ASN A 176 -3.78 -8.71 -20.26
C ASN A 176 -2.39 -9.10 -19.74
N GLU A 177 -2.05 -8.70 -18.50
CA GLU A 177 -0.76 -8.97 -17.86
C GLU A 177 0.44 -8.53 -18.70
N LYS A 178 0.28 -7.41 -19.44
CA LYS A 178 1.28 -6.87 -20.36
C LYS A 178 1.85 -5.55 -19.87
N LEU A 179 3.17 -5.46 -19.77
CA LEU A 179 3.91 -4.23 -19.52
C LEU A 179 4.54 -3.73 -20.82
N HIS A 180 4.16 -2.56 -21.27
CA HIS A 180 4.77 -1.87 -22.40
C HIS A 180 5.80 -0.85 -21.90
N ILE A 181 6.98 -0.83 -22.52
CA ILE A 181 8.06 0.14 -22.31
C ILE A 181 8.47 0.66 -23.68
N GLY A 182 7.97 1.83 -24.08
CA GLY A 182 8.10 2.32 -25.44
C GLY A 182 7.46 1.34 -26.44
N LYS A 183 8.25 0.84 -27.39
CA LYS A 183 7.80 -0.15 -28.41
C LYS A 183 7.90 -1.61 -27.95
N LYS A 184 8.60 -1.88 -26.83
CA LYS A 184 8.78 -3.24 -26.28
C LYS A 184 7.64 -3.59 -25.34
N TYR A 185 7.31 -4.89 -25.24
CA TYR A 185 6.38 -5.38 -24.22
C TYR A 185 6.90 -6.63 -23.54
N PHE A 186 6.43 -6.85 -22.30
CA PHE A 186 6.77 -7.97 -21.45
C PHE A 186 5.48 -8.59 -20.92
N PHE A 187 5.37 -9.91 -20.99
CA PHE A 187 4.35 -10.64 -20.25
C PHE A 187 4.76 -10.71 -18.78
N CYS A 188 3.88 -10.29 -17.90
CA CYS A 188 4.11 -10.22 -16.48
C CYS A 188 3.03 -11.00 -15.75
N LYS A 189 3.19 -12.33 -15.68
CA LYS A 189 2.24 -13.22 -14.99
C LYS A 189 1.92 -12.67 -13.60
N ARG A 190 0.66 -12.70 -13.26
CA ARG A 190 0.17 -12.24 -11.94
C ARG A 190 0.73 -13.14 -10.84
N GLU A 191 1.43 -12.54 -9.90
CA GLU A 191 1.92 -13.21 -8.69
C GLU A 191 0.89 -12.99 -7.57
N TYR A 192 0.49 -14.06 -6.90
CA TYR A 192 -0.44 -13.98 -5.78
C TYR A 192 0.30 -13.67 -4.48
N VAL A 193 -0.40 -13.01 -3.54
CA VAL A 193 0.17 -12.63 -2.24
C VAL A 193 0.62 -13.86 -1.44
N SER A 194 -0.09 -14.98 -1.56
CA SER A 194 0.29 -16.26 -0.92
C SER A 194 1.66 -16.77 -1.36
N GLU A 195 1.97 -16.68 -2.66
CA GLU A 195 3.27 -17.06 -3.22
C GLU A 195 4.39 -16.12 -2.70
N LEU A 196 4.09 -14.83 -2.60
CA LEU A 196 5.01 -13.84 -2.08
C LEU A 196 5.28 -14.02 -0.58
N SER A 197 4.30 -14.46 0.20
CA SER A 197 4.45 -14.71 1.65
C SER A 197 5.53 -15.75 1.93
N ASN A 198 5.59 -16.82 1.14
CA ASN A 198 6.65 -17.82 1.24
C ASN A 198 8.04 -17.23 0.88
N LYS A 199 8.10 -16.39 -0.16
CA LYS A 199 9.35 -15.67 -0.52
C LYS A 199 9.81 -14.75 0.61
N PHE A 200 8.88 -14.06 1.29
CA PHE A 200 9.19 -13.19 2.44
C PHE A 200 9.76 -13.99 3.60
N PHE A 201 9.12 -15.10 3.96
CA PHE A 201 9.63 -15.99 5.00
C PHE A 201 11.05 -16.46 4.69
N LYS A 202 11.28 -17.01 3.50
CA LYS A 202 12.61 -17.48 3.09
C LYS A 202 13.66 -16.38 3.12
N SER A 203 13.30 -15.15 2.70
CA SER A 203 14.23 -14.01 2.71
C SER A 203 14.59 -13.58 4.13
N LEU A 204 13.61 -13.49 5.02
CA LEU A 204 13.84 -13.18 6.44
C LEU A 204 14.68 -14.27 7.13
N SER A 205 14.42 -15.55 6.85
CA SER A 205 15.18 -16.67 7.42
C SER A 205 16.63 -16.68 6.96
N LYS A 206 16.88 -16.33 5.69
CA LYS A 206 18.23 -16.40 5.11
C LYS A 206 19.12 -15.23 5.53
N ASN A 207 18.60 -14.01 5.52
CA ASN A 207 19.43 -12.79 5.67
C ASN A 207 18.80 -11.69 6.53
N GLY A 208 17.66 -11.95 7.19
CA GLY A 208 16.96 -10.98 8.03
C GLY A 208 16.33 -9.81 7.26
N LYS A 209 16.24 -9.87 5.93
CA LYS A 209 15.76 -8.77 5.08
C LYS A 209 14.55 -9.19 4.27
N VAL A 210 13.64 -8.26 4.04
CA VAL A 210 12.47 -8.43 3.18
C VAL A 210 12.22 -7.15 2.38
N LYS A 211 11.80 -7.29 1.12
CA LYS A 211 11.43 -6.13 0.27
C LYS A 211 9.99 -5.69 0.54
N LEU A 212 9.66 -5.45 1.79
CA LEU A 212 8.43 -4.80 2.22
C LEU A 212 8.79 -3.46 2.87
N PRO A 213 7.89 -2.48 2.88
CA PRO A 213 8.12 -1.26 3.65
C PRO A 213 8.18 -1.60 5.14
N THR A 214 9.08 -0.93 5.85
CA THR A 214 9.09 -0.94 7.31
C THR A 214 7.83 -0.27 7.86
N PHE A 215 7.57 -0.48 9.14
CA PHE A 215 6.49 0.20 9.84
C PHE A 215 6.61 1.72 9.69
N ASP A 216 7.81 2.27 9.93
CA ASP A 216 8.06 3.71 9.92
C ASP A 216 7.94 4.33 8.52
N GLU A 217 8.41 3.64 7.46
CA GLU A 217 8.19 4.06 6.07
C GLU A 217 6.68 4.16 5.76
N SER A 218 5.88 3.22 6.27
CA SER A 218 4.45 3.15 6.00
C SER A 218 3.62 4.10 6.86
N LEU A 219 4.10 4.43 8.05
CA LEU A 219 3.35 5.19 9.06
C LEU A 219 2.87 6.52 8.53
N ARG A 220 3.80 7.32 7.97
CA ARG A 220 3.49 8.64 7.42
C ARG A 220 2.49 8.58 6.27
N GLU A 221 2.66 7.63 5.36
CA GLU A 221 1.77 7.48 4.20
C GLU A 221 0.35 7.11 4.64
N ASN A 222 0.24 6.16 5.58
CA ASN A 222 -1.04 5.74 6.15
C ASN A 222 -1.72 6.89 6.90
N PHE A 223 -0.99 7.63 7.75
CA PHE A 223 -1.52 8.77 8.47
C PHE A 223 -2.09 9.84 7.53
N LEU A 224 -1.29 10.29 6.55
CA LEU A 224 -1.70 11.30 5.58
C LEU A 224 -2.93 10.85 4.77
N PHE A 225 -2.95 9.57 4.39
CA PHE A 225 -4.05 8.99 3.64
C PHE A 225 -5.36 8.96 4.44
N ILE A 226 -5.33 8.43 5.67
CA ILE A 226 -6.50 8.35 6.54
C ILE A 226 -7.00 9.75 6.90
N LYS A 227 -6.11 10.67 7.29
CA LYS A 227 -6.43 12.05 7.60
C LYS A 227 -7.18 12.75 6.46
N GLU A 228 -6.67 12.61 5.23
CA GLU A 228 -7.28 13.26 4.08
C GLU A 228 -8.65 12.62 3.72
N PHE A 229 -8.80 11.29 3.88
CA PHE A 229 -10.10 10.64 3.69
C PHE A 229 -11.13 11.10 4.71
N LEU A 230 -10.81 11.08 5.99
CA LEU A 230 -11.72 11.52 7.06
C LEU A 230 -12.20 12.95 6.84
N LYS A 231 -11.31 13.85 6.39
CA LYS A 231 -11.65 15.22 6.02
C LYS A 231 -12.67 15.30 4.87
N ASN A 232 -12.52 14.46 3.84
CA ASN A 232 -13.33 14.54 2.62
C ASN A 232 -14.69 13.84 2.75
N ILE A 233 -14.84 12.82 3.58
CA ILE A 233 -16.12 12.12 3.77
C ILE A 233 -17.04 12.83 4.76
N LYS A 234 -16.62 13.96 5.34
CA LYS A 234 -17.39 14.77 6.29
C LYS A 234 -17.99 13.97 7.46
N ILE A 235 -17.39 12.84 7.81
CA ILE A 235 -17.82 12.03 8.94
C ILE A 235 -17.14 12.60 10.18
N LYS A 236 -17.92 12.95 11.20
CA LYS A 236 -17.42 13.31 12.55
C LYS A 236 -16.92 12.05 13.29
N SER A 237 -16.03 11.29 12.67
CA SER A 237 -15.47 10.07 13.23
C SER A 237 -13.96 10.08 13.07
N HIS A 238 -13.26 9.61 14.07
CA HIS A 238 -11.81 9.39 14.01
C HIS A 238 -11.44 8.05 13.32
N ILE A 239 -12.46 7.29 12.87
CA ILE A 239 -12.31 5.94 12.34
C ILE A 239 -12.85 5.89 10.93
N LEU A 240 -12.02 5.42 10.00
CA LEU A 240 -12.41 5.11 8.64
C LEU A 240 -12.79 3.62 8.54
N LYS A 241 -14.06 3.31 8.29
CA LYS A 241 -14.58 1.93 8.17
C LYS A 241 -14.20 1.30 6.83
N ILE A 242 -12.92 1.02 6.65
CA ILE A 242 -12.32 0.34 5.49
C ILE A 242 -11.48 -0.84 5.96
N THR A 243 -11.31 -1.85 5.12
CA THR A 243 -10.51 -3.04 5.47
C THR A 243 -9.04 -2.83 5.25
#